data_c2b7f1968b43391504b8da1c442acfb2
#
_entry.id   c2b7f1968b43391504b8da1c442acfb2
#
_cell.length_a   1.000
_cell.length_b   1.000
_cell.length_c   1.000
_cell.angle_alpha   90.00
_cell.angle_beta   90.00
_cell.angle_gamma   90.00
#
_symmetry.space_group_name_H-M   'P 1'
#
loop_
_entity.id
_entity.type
_entity.pdbx_description
1 polymer ?
#
loop_
_entity_poly.entity_id
_entity_poly.type
_entity_poly.pdbx_seq_one_letter_code
_entity_poly.pdbx_strand_id
1 'polypeptide(L)'
;MSLGEANFGPWWVSRRLSGWMWRFEHAFERARASGRAEDDTRIRIFVVLLLFSAGGLILAIGATHAALFSKAGEGDASAPPIGAARADLVDRNGQMLAADLLHYGLYIDPREIWDSNETRHALAANLPDLTPERLERALRAGRRTFVIGGLTPDVRAKVHDLGLPGVSFEPEQKRVYPLGYTAAHLVGFADTGGQGLAGAEAALNDDIRSAAANQGSVPLSIDLRIQAAVEDELYKAVAEYRPKGAVGLVTNVDTGEILALASFPTFDPNQPGKASDSARLDRAAASVFEMGSVFKGFTMAVGLDTGAATLQTTFDATHPLRIGYRTIKDCYATHA
;
A
#
# COMPACT_ATOMS: atom_id res chain seq x y z
N MET A 1 29.19 -43.84 -25.52
CA MET A 1 28.90 -42.41 -25.65
C MET A 1 27.81 -42.23 -26.68
N SER A 2 26.54 -42.19 -26.28
CA SER A 2 25.38 -41.97 -27.13
C SER A 2 24.83 -40.60 -26.84
N LEU A 3 24.87 -39.70 -27.81
CA LEU A 3 24.24 -38.39 -27.77
C LEU A 3 22.73 -38.58 -27.88
N GLY A 4 21.99 -38.14 -26.82
CA GLY A 4 20.55 -38.22 -26.77
C GLY A 4 19.90 -37.38 -27.88
N GLU A 5 18.97 -38.01 -28.58
CA GLU A 5 18.13 -37.39 -29.59
C GLU A 5 17.22 -36.33 -28.95
N ALA A 6 17.41 -35.07 -29.34
CA ALA A 6 16.47 -33.99 -29.03
C ALA A 6 15.19 -34.21 -29.84
N ASN A 7 14.11 -34.56 -29.17
CA ASN A 7 12.78 -34.74 -29.77
C ASN A 7 12.22 -33.33 -30.16
N PHE A 8 12.47 -32.93 -31.40
CA PHE A 8 11.82 -31.77 -32.01
C PHE A 8 10.35 -32.14 -32.29
N GLY A 9 9.44 -31.31 -31.77
CA GLY A 9 7.99 -31.50 -31.92
C GLY A 9 7.54 -31.65 -33.38
N PRO A 10 6.30 -32.05 -33.66
CA PRO A 10 5.85 -32.62 -34.91
C PRO A 10 6.17 -31.70 -36.10
N TRP A 11 6.93 -32.22 -37.06
CA TRP A 11 7.45 -31.53 -38.24
C TRP A 11 6.37 -30.83 -39.09
N TRP A 12 5.10 -31.20 -38.98
CA TRP A 12 3.98 -30.56 -39.65
C TRP A 12 3.66 -29.15 -39.07
N VAL A 13 3.98 -28.87 -37.81
CA VAL A 13 3.81 -27.53 -37.17
C VAL A 13 4.84 -26.56 -37.75
N SER A 14 6.09 -26.99 -37.90
CA SER A 14 7.16 -26.16 -38.49
C SER A 14 6.87 -25.84 -39.97
N ARG A 15 6.31 -26.77 -40.69
CA ARG A 15 5.95 -26.57 -42.14
C ARG A 15 4.77 -25.62 -42.32
N ARG A 16 3.78 -25.63 -41.42
CA ARG A 16 2.68 -24.67 -41.45
C ARG A 16 3.14 -23.25 -41.00
N LEU A 17 3.98 -23.15 -39.98
CA LEU A 17 4.55 -21.88 -39.55
C LEU A 17 5.47 -21.26 -40.61
N SER A 18 6.33 -22.04 -41.26
CA SER A 18 7.17 -21.52 -42.33
C SER A 18 6.36 -21.08 -43.57
N GLY A 19 5.31 -21.80 -43.92
CA GLY A 19 4.39 -21.40 -44.99
C GLY A 19 3.61 -20.11 -44.66
N TRP A 20 3.29 -19.88 -43.38
CA TRP A 20 2.65 -18.67 -42.91
C TRP A 20 3.60 -17.47 -42.88
N MET A 21 4.83 -17.67 -42.44
CA MET A 21 5.89 -16.65 -42.46
C MET A 21 6.23 -16.23 -43.88
N TRP A 22 6.35 -17.18 -44.82
CA TRP A 22 6.61 -16.89 -46.22
C TRP A 22 5.48 -16.07 -46.88
N ARG A 23 4.22 -16.40 -46.58
CA ARG A 23 3.03 -15.61 -47.01
C ARG A 23 3.02 -14.21 -46.47
N PHE A 24 3.45 -14.06 -45.22
CA PHE A 24 3.51 -12.77 -44.51
C PHE A 24 4.59 -11.87 -45.09
N GLU A 25 5.78 -12.42 -45.31
CA GLU A 25 6.91 -11.73 -45.92
C GLU A 25 6.57 -11.21 -47.32
N HIS A 26 5.96 -12.05 -48.17
CA HIS A 26 5.54 -11.66 -49.50
C HIS A 26 4.31 -10.70 -49.52
N ALA A 27 3.49 -10.70 -48.48
CA ALA A 27 2.44 -9.71 -48.34
C ALA A 27 3.03 -8.35 -47.94
N PHE A 28 4.03 -8.36 -47.08
CA PHE A 28 4.75 -7.17 -46.65
C PHE A 28 5.54 -6.53 -47.78
N GLU A 29 6.26 -7.32 -48.56
CA GLU A 29 7.00 -6.84 -49.75
C GLU A 29 6.06 -6.24 -50.80
N ARG A 30 4.93 -6.90 -51.10
CA ARG A 30 3.93 -6.40 -52.06
C ARG A 30 3.28 -5.10 -51.60
N ALA A 31 2.98 -4.96 -50.30
CA ALA A 31 2.41 -3.72 -49.76
C ALA A 31 3.41 -2.56 -49.82
N ARG A 32 4.69 -2.86 -49.55
CA ARG A 32 5.78 -1.86 -49.65
C ARG A 32 6.05 -1.44 -51.10
N ALA A 33 5.89 -2.37 -52.05
CA ALA A 33 6.04 -2.10 -53.45
C ALA A 33 4.83 -1.37 -54.08
N SER A 34 3.63 -1.45 -53.48
CA SER A 34 2.42 -0.80 -53.99
C SER A 34 2.39 0.72 -53.78
N GLY A 35 3.19 1.27 -52.88
CA GLY A 35 3.26 2.70 -52.60
C GLY A 35 1.97 3.34 -52.07
N ARG A 36 0.94 2.54 -51.72
CA ARG A 36 -0.34 3.04 -51.19
C ARG A 36 -0.28 3.17 -49.69
N ALA A 37 -0.46 4.37 -49.20
CA ALA A 37 -0.43 4.67 -47.76
C ALA A 37 -1.45 3.85 -46.93
N GLU A 38 -2.55 3.41 -47.54
CA GLU A 38 -3.58 2.61 -46.85
C GLU A 38 -3.09 1.17 -46.57
N ASP A 39 -2.33 0.57 -47.46
CA ASP A 39 -1.83 -0.79 -47.30
C ASP A 39 -0.72 -0.83 -46.22
N ASP A 40 0.13 0.19 -46.19
CA ASP A 40 1.17 0.32 -45.16
C ASP A 40 0.54 0.51 -43.73
N THR A 41 -0.51 1.29 -43.64
CA THR A 41 -1.25 1.49 -42.39
C THR A 41 -1.94 0.22 -41.90
N ARG A 42 -2.58 -0.54 -42.80
CA ARG A 42 -3.23 -1.82 -42.45
C ARG A 42 -2.24 -2.84 -41.93
N ILE A 43 -1.03 -2.92 -42.54
CA ILE A 43 0.02 -3.84 -42.08
C ILE A 43 0.55 -3.42 -40.71
N ARG A 44 0.78 -2.13 -40.45
CA ARG A 44 1.20 -1.63 -39.13
C ARG A 44 0.19 -1.98 -38.06
N ILE A 45 -1.10 -1.75 -38.33
CA ILE A 45 -2.19 -2.12 -37.38
C ILE A 45 -2.18 -3.64 -37.15
N PHE A 46 -2.01 -4.47 -38.20
CA PHE A 46 -1.99 -5.91 -38.06
C PHE A 46 -0.78 -6.39 -37.23
N VAL A 47 0.41 -5.82 -37.45
CA VAL A 47 1.62 -6.14 -36.68
C VAL A 47 1.44 -5.78 -35.21
N VAL A 48 0.87 -4.59 -34.92
CA VAL A 48 0.57 -4.17 -33.54
C VAL A 48 -0.42 -5.12 -32.89
N LEU A 49 -1.52 -5.48 -33.57
CA LEU A 49 -2.49 -6.44 -33.06
C LEU A 49 -1.89 -7.82 -32.81
N LEU A 50 -1.00 -8.28 -33.71
CA LEU A 50 -0.29 -9.56 -33.55
C LEU A 50 0.63 -9.53 -32.29
N LEU A 51 1.37 -8.44 -32.06
CA LEU A 51 2.23 -8.27 -30.92
C LEU A 51 1.41 -8.24 -29.61
N PHE A 52 0.30 -7.51 -29.59
CA PHE A 52 -0.61 -7.50 -28.44
C PHE A 52 -1.23 -8.88 -28.17
N SER A 53 -1.66 -9.57 -29.23
CA SER A 53 -2.21 -10.93 -29.09
C SER A 53 -1.18 -11.93 -28.60
N ALA A 54 0.06 -11.84 -29.07
CA ALA A 54 1.17 -12.67 -28.61
C ALA A 54 1.52 -12.36 -27.13
N GLY A 55 1.57 -11.08 -26.76
CA GLY A 55 1.76 -10.66 -25.38
C GLY A 55 0.64 -11.16 -24.45
N GLY A 56 -0.61 -11.02 -24.87
CA GLY A 56 -1.77 -11.55 -24.17
C GLY A 56 -1.73 -13.09 -24.00
N LEU A 57 -1.30 -13.80 -25.02
CA LEU A 57 -1.14 -15.26 -24.95
C LEU A 57 -0.04 -15.67 -23.98
N ILE A 58 1.10 -14.99 -23.98
CA ILE A 58 2.21 -15.22 -23.05
C ILE A 58 1.75 -14.98 -21.60
N LEU A 59 1.02 -13.90 -21.36
CA LEU A 59 0.46 -13.60 -20.05
C LEU A 59 -0.58 -14.64 -19.61
N ALA A 60 -1.45 -15.06 -20.52
CA ALA A 60 -2.43 -16.11 -20.24
C ALA A 60 -1.76 -17.46 -19.91
N ILE A 61 -0.74 -17.84 -20.67
CA ILE A 61 0.05 -19.06 -20.40
C ILE A 61 0.79 -18.93 -19.07
N GLY A 62 1.40 -17.77 -18.80
CA GLY A 62 2.06 -17.48 -17.53
C GLY A 62 1.10 -17.54 -16.33
N ALA A 63 -0.07 -16.95 -16.45
CA ALA A 63 -1.11 -16.99 -15.40
C ALA A 63 -1.65 -18.41 -15.21
N THR A 64 -1.88 -19.16 -16.30
CA THR A 64 -2.33 -20.56 -16.23
C THR A 64 -1.24 -21.47 -15.64
N HIS A 65 0.01 -21.26 -16.02
CA HIS A 65 1.13 -21.98 -15.44
C HIS A 65 1.29 -21.66 -13.94
N ALA A 66 1.18 -20.37 -13.57
CA ALA A 66 1.18 -19.97 -12.16
C ALA A 66 -0.01 -20.56 -11.38
N ALA A 67 -1.20 -20.64 -11.98
CA ALA A 67 -2.38 -21.20 -11.33
C ALA A 67 -2.35 -22.74 -11.21
N LEU A 68 -1.74 -23.45 -12.15
CA LEU A 68 -1.73 -24.92 -12.21
C LEU A 68 -0.45 -25.54 -11.64
N PHE A 69 0.68 -24.83 -11.72
CA PHE A 69 2.01 -25.33 -11.37
C PHE A 69 2.74 -24.49 -10.33
N SER A 70 2.21 -23.28 -9.96
CA SER A 70 2.60 -22.80 -8.63
C SER A 70 2.14 -23.95 -7.72
N LYS A 71 3.08 -24.65 -7.15
CA LYS A 71 2.84 -25.33 -5.90
C LYS A 71 2.27 -24.26 -4.96
N ALA A 72 0.95 -24.09 -4.94
CA ALA A 72 0.28 -23.82 -3.70
C ALA A 72 0.87 -24.88 -2.81
N GLY A 73 1.85 -24.50 -2.01
CA GLY A 73 2.58 -25.48 -1.24
C GLY A 73 1.55 -26.37 -0.59
N GLU A 74 1.77 -27.65 -0.64
CA GLU A 74 1.25 -28.60 0.34
C GLU A 74 1.87 -28.30 1.72
N GLY A 75 2.14 -27.02 2.00
CA GLY A 75 2.20 -26.44 3.31
C GLY A 75 0.77 -26.15 3.67
N ASP A 76 0.33 -26.76 4.71
CA ASP A 76 -0.88 -26.52 5.48
C ASP A 76 -1.48 -25.15 5.12
N ALA A 77 -2.55 -25.12 4.27
CA ALA A 77 -3.29 -23.91 3.94
C ALA A 77 -3.99 -23.32 5.18
N SER A 78 -3.57 -23.75 6.36
CA SER A 78 -4.12 -23.45 7.66
C SER A 78 -3.33 -22.40 8.45
N ALA A 79 -2.06 -22.11 8.14
CA ALA A 79 -1.35 -21.06 8.85
C ALA A 79 -1.07 -19.89 7.92
N PRO A 80 -1.45 -18.65 8.25
CA PRO A 80 -0.79 -17.50 7.66
C PRO A 80 0.71 -17.65 7.94
N PRO A 81 1.59 -17.36 6.96
CA PRO A 81 3.02 -17.38 7.21
C PRO A 81 3.28 -16.52 8.45
N ILE A 82 4.02 -17.05 9.42
CA ILE A 82 4.52 -16.24 10.53
C ILE A 82 5.25 -15.08 9.85
N GLY A 83 4.70 -13.89 9.96
CA GLY A 83 5.26 -12.72 9.31
C GLY A 83 6.74 -12.59 9.72
N ALA A 84 7.60 -12.22 8.80
CA ALA A 84 8.98 -11.93 9.14
C ALA A 84 9.00 -10.89 10.25
N ALA A 85 9.72 -11.17 11.34
CA ALA A 85 9.83 -10.26 12.47
C ALA A 85 10.24 -8.86 12.01
N ARG A 86 9.59 -7.84 12.53
CA ARG A 86 9.85 -6.43 12.24
C ARG A 86 10.32 -5.72 13.49
N ALA A 87 11.38 -4.92 13.37
CA ALA A 87 11.87 -4.10 14.46
C ALA A 87 10.82 -3.08 14.91
N ASP A 88 10.89 -2.69 16.16
CA ASP A 88 10.06 -1.62 16.70
C ASP A 88 10.34 -0.30 15.98
N LEU A 89 9.28 0.44 15.65
CA LEU A 89 9.38 1.83 15.26
C LEU A 89 9.19 2.71 16.50
N VAL A 90 10.08 3.66 16.67
CA VAL A 90 10.03 4.59 17.80
C VAL A 90 10.14 6.03 17.31
N ASP A 91 9.64 6.98 18.09
CA ASP A 91 9.89 8.40 17.86
C ASP A 91 11.33 8.76 18.23
N ARG A 92 11.74 10.00 17.99
CA ARG A 92 13.10 10.50 18.30
C ARG A 92 13.46 10.40 19.81
N ASN A 93 12.48 10.23 20.69
CA ASN A 93 12.64 10.12 22.14
C ASN A 93 12.51 8.66 22.63
N GLY A 94 12.42 7.68 21.71
CA GLY A 94 12.25 6.28 22.05
C GLY A 94 10.83 5.83 22.39
N GLN A 95 9.82 6.68 22.15
CA GLN A 95 8.42 6.31 22.37
C GLN A 95 7.91 5.40 21.27
N MET A 96 7.19 4.33 21.65
CA MET A 96 6.72 3.30 20.75
C MET A 96 5.68 3.79 19.75
N LEU A 97 5.93 3.56 18.44
CA LEU A 97 5.01 3.85 17.35
C LEU A 97 4.42 2.58 16.73
N ALA A 98 5.23 1.53 16.61
CA ALA A 98 4.80 0.23 16.13
C ALA A 98 5.69 -0.87 16.71
N ALA A 99 5.09 -2.01 17.07
CA ALA A 99 5.80 -3.17 17.61
C ALA A 99 5.15 -4.47 17.16
N ASP A 100 5.96 -5.54 17.11
CA ASP A 100 5.45 -6.89 16.92
C ASP A 100 5.12 -7.50 18.28
N LEU A 101 3.85 -7.81 18.51
CA LEU A 101 3.38 -8.43 19.74
C LEU A 101 2.94 -9.87 19.52
N LEU A 102 3.18 -10.71 20.53
CA LEU A 102 2.71 -12.08 20.54
C LEU A 102 1.18 -12.12 20.59
N HIS A 103 0.59 -12.72 19.59
CA HIS A 103 -0.82 -13.03 19.48
C HIS A 103 -1.00 -14.51 19.16
N TYR A 104 -2.24 -14.95 18.99
CA TYR A 104 -2.55 -16.33 18.68
C TYR A 104 -3.56 -16.44 17.56
N GLY A 105 -3.30 -17.36 16.65
CA GLY A 105 -4.27 -17.85 15.67
C GLY A 105 -5.11 -18.97 16.24
N LEU A 106 -6.42 -18.95 16.06
CA LEU A 106 -7.35 -20.01 16.43
C LEU A 106 -7.59 -20.93 15.24
N TYR A 107 -7.48 -22.21 15.49
CA TYR A 107 -7.70 -23.30 14.55
C TYR A 107 -8.77 -24.23 15.05
N ILE A 108 -9.59 -24.75 14.14
CA ILE A 108 -10.61 -25.77 14.41
C ILE A 108 -10.30 -27.01 13.59
N ASP A 109 -10.28 -28.18 14.24
CA ASP A 109 -10.32 -29.48 13.59
C ASP A 109 -11.70 -30.09 13.80
N PRO A 110 -12.59 -30.13 12.78
CA PRO A 110 -13.94 -30.61 12.92
C PRO A 110 -14.03 -32.08 13.25
N ARG A 111 -12.98 -32.85 13.00
CA ARG A 111 -12.94 -34.30 13.28
C ARG A 111 -12.84 -34.63 14.79
N GLU A 112 -12.37 -33.65 15.57
CA GLU A 112 -12.17 -33.73 17.01
C GLU A 112 -13.30 -33.05 17.80
N ILE A 113 -14.24 -32.37 17.12
CA ILE A 113 -15.36 -31.67 17.77
C ILE A 113 -16.45 -32.64 18.12
N TRP A 114 -16.84 -32.69 19.40
CA TRP A 114 -17.90 -33.55 19.87
C TRP A 114 -19.29 -32.95 19.68
N ASP A 115 -19.46 -31.63 19.95
CA ASP A 115 -20.70 -30.90 19.71
C ASP A 115 -20.41 -29.59 18.96
N SER A 116 -20.80 -29.58 17.69
CA SER A 116 -20.63 -28.41 16.83
C SER A 116 -21.53 -27.24 17.23
N ASN A 117 -22.67 -27.48 17.89
CA ASN A 117 -23.55 -26.40 18.34
C ASN A 117 -23.00 -25.74 19.59
N GLU A 118 -22.51 -26.51 20.55
CA GLU A 118 -21.83 -25.98 21.74
C GLU A 118 -20.61 -25.15 21.33
N THR A 119 -19.73 -25.70 20.48
CA THR A 119 -18.54 -25.02 19.98
C THR A 119 -18.90 -23.70 19.29
N ARG A 120 -19.96 -23.70 18.47
CA ARG A 120 -20.44 -22.51 17.78
C ARG A 120 -20.87 -21.41 18.77
N HIS A 121 -21.74 -21.77 19.72
CA HIS A 121 -22.25 -20.81 20.69
C HIS A 121 -21.14 -20.27 21.60
N ALA A 122 -20.26 -21.14 22.06
CA ALA A 122 -19.17 -20.76 22.95
C ALA A 122 -18.16 -19.81 22.25
N LEU A 123 -17.76 -20.12 21.02
CA LEU A 123 -16.86 -19.27 20.25
C LEU A 123 -17.50 -17.93 19.85
N ALA A 124 -18.76 -17.93 19.41
CA ALA A 124 -19.47 -16.70 19.06
C ALA A 124 -19.65 -15.76 20.26
N ALA A 125 -19.87 -16.31 21.46
CA ALA A 125 -20.00 -15.51 22.67
C ALA A 125 -18.68 -14.88 23.14
N ASN A 126 -17.55 -15.53 22.90
CA ASN A 126 -16.23 -15.08 23.39
C ASN A 126 -15.37 -14.37 22.33
N LEU A 127 -15.75 -14.44 21.04
CA LEU A 127 -15.02 -13.86 19.92
C LEU A 127 -15.95 -13.00 19.05
N PRO A 128 -16.26 -11.77 19.46
CA PRO A 128 -17.20 -10.90 18.74
C PRO A 128 -16.75 -10.54 17.32
N ASP A 129 -15.42 -10.54 17.06
CA ASP A 129 -14.87 -10.29 15.73
C ASP A 129 -14.93 -11.51 14.80
N LEU A 130 -15.35 -12.66 15.29
CA LEU A 130 -15.50 -13.88 14.50
C LEU A 130 -16.83 -13.88 13.75
N THR A 131 -16.80 -13.76 12.43
CA THR A 131 -18.01 -13.79 11.61
C THR A 131 -18.62 -15.18 11.59
N PRO A 132 -19.98 -15.29 11.67
CA PRO A 132 -20.69 -16.59 11.62
C PRO A 132 -20.31 -17.43 10.39
N GLU A 133 -20.17 -16.80 9.23
CA GLU A 133 -19.84 -17.47 7.97
C GLU A 133 -18.46 -18.11 8.01
N ARG A 134 -17.51 -17.48 8.68
CA ARG A 134 -16.14 -18.00 8.85
C ARG A 134 -16.11 -19.20 9.76
N LEU A 135 -16.85 -19.13 10.86
CA LEU A 135 -17.00 -20.22 11.82
C LEU A 135 -17.69 -21.41 11.19
N GLU A 136 -18.82 -21.20 10.47
CA GLU A 136 -19.53 -22.27 9.76
C GLU A 136 -18.67 -22.95 8.70
N ARG A 137 -17.86 -22.19 7.98
CA ARG A 137 -16.93 -22.73 6.98
C ARG A 137 -15.88 -23.62 7.65
N ALA A 138 -15.34 -23.19 8.79
CA ALA A 138 -14.36 -23.96 9.55
C ALA A 138 -14.96 -25.25 10.11
N LEU A 139 -16.17 -25.20 10.68
CA LEU A 139 -16.88 -26.37 11.22
C LEU A 139 -17.25 -27.41 10.15
N ARG A 140 -17.42 -26.98 8.89
CA ARG A 140 -17.71 -27.89 7.76
C ARG A 140 -16.46 -28.35 7.02
N ALA A 141 -15.29 -27.87 7.39
CA ALA A 141 -14.04 -28.24 6.73
C ALA A 141 -13.71 -29.73 7.05
N GLY A 142 -13.15 -30.43 6.07
CA GLY A 142 -12.74 -31.84 6.27
C GLY A 142 -11.39 -31.98 7.00
N ARG A 143 -10.80 -30.91 7.45
CA ARG A 143 -9.46 -30.84 8.06
C ARG A 143 -9.34 -29.68 9.03
N ARG A 144 -8.28 -29.69 9.83
CA ARG A 144 -7.89 -28.56 10.67
C ARG A 144 -7.79 -27.28 9.83
N THR A 145 -8.48 -26.23 10.25
CA THR A 145 -8.64 -25.00 9.47
C THR A 145 -8.42 -23.77 10.35
N PHE A 146 -7.66 -22.80 9.84
CA PHE A 146 -7.51 -21.49 10.47
C PHE A 146 -8.84 -20.72 10.47
N VAL A 147 -9.19 -20.14 11.62
CA VAL A 147 -10.47 -19.46 11.82
C VAL A 147 -10.27 -17.94 11.97
N ILE A 148 -9.49 -17.52 12.93
CA ILE A 148 -9.21 -16.11 13.22
C ILE A 148 -7.84 -15.97 13.85
N GLY A 149 -7.11 -14.90 13.53
CA GLY A 149 -5.84 -14.54 14.14
C GLY A 149 -5.94 -13.28 14.98
N GLY A 150 -4.81 -12.87 15.56
CA GLY A 150 -4.70 -11.64 16.33
C GLY A 150 -5.35 -11.73 17.71
N LEU A 151 -5.53 -12.93 18.24
CA LEU A 151 -6.03 -13.10 19.61
C LEU A 151 -4.95 -12.76 20.61
N THR A 152 -5.28 -11.87 21.55
CA THR A 152 -4.40 -11.55 22.66
C THR A 152 -4.23 -12.76 23.58
N PRO A 153 -3.14 -12.82 24.39
CA PRO A 153 -2.97 -13.89 25.38
C PRO A 153 -4.18 -14.09 26.30
N ASP A 154 -4.83 -12.98 26.72
CA ASP A 154 -6.01 -13.04 27.60
C ASP A 154 -7.23 -13.65 26.91
N VAL A 155 -7.48 -13.27 25.64
CA VAL A 155 -8.58 -13.85 24.86
C VAL A 155 -8.31 -15.32 24.56
N ARG A 156 -7.07 -15.67 24.21
CA ARG A 156 -6.66 -17.07 24.04
C ARG A 156 -6.90 -17.87 25.30
N ALA A 157 -6.51 -17.37 26.49
CA ALA A 157 -6.73 -18.05 27.76
C ALA A 157 -8.22 -18.29 28.03
N LYS A 158 -9.07 -17.25 27.87
CA LYS A 158 -10.53 -17.39 28.06
C LYS A 158 -11.15 -18.45 27.16
N VAL A 159 -10.76 -18.50 25.87
CA VAL A 159 -11.30 -19.51 24.95
C VAL A 159 -10.72 -20.90 25.24
N HIS A 160 -9.46 -20.99 25.67
CA HIS A 160 -8.84 -22.25 26.06
C HIS A 160 -9.52 -22.89 27.28
N ASP A 161 -9.88 -22.05 28.26
CA ASP A 161 -10.54 -22.49 29.50
C ASP A 161 -11.96 -23.02 29.28
N LEU A 162 -12.56 -22.80 28.10
CA LEU A 162 -13.83 -23.44 27.70
C LEU A 162 -13.66 -24.91 27.44
N GLY A 163 -12.42 -25.42 27.27
CA GLY A 163 -12.14 -26.85 27.11
C GLY A 163 -12.76 -27.48 25.87
N LEU A 164 -12.95 -26.71 24.78
CA LEU A 164 -13.61 -27.17 23.58
C LEU A 164 -12.72 -28.13 22.77
N PRO A 165 -13.13 -29.39 22.57
CA PRO A 165 -12.37 -30.34 21.76
C PRO A 165 -12.24 -29.84 20.32
N GLY A 166 -11.08 -30.10 19.68
CA GLY A 166 -10.81 -29.69 18.31
C GLY A 166 -10.48 -28.20 18.12
N VAL A 167 -10.48 -27.43 19.20
CA VAL A 167 -10.02 -26.01 19.18
C VAL A 167 -8.57 -25.95 19.64
N SER A 168 -7.71 -25.36 18.82
CA SER A 168 -6.28 -25.24 19.10
C SER A 168 -5.75 -23.83 18.73
N PHE A 169 -4.60 -23.47 19.30
CA PHE A 169 -4.01 -22.16 19.12
C PHE A 169 -2.57 -22.31 18.66
N GLU A 170 -2.17 -21.43 17.73
CA GLU A 170 -0.76 -21.29 17.34
C GLU A 170 -0.30 -19.87 17.63
N PRO A 171 0.93 -19.69 18.13
CA PRO A 171 1.49 -18.38 18.32
C PRO A 171 1.71 -17.70 16.97
N GLU A 172 1.38 -16.43 16.89
CA GLU A 172 1.65 -15.57 15.72
C GLU A 172 2.19 -14.22 16.18
N GLN A 173 3.02 -13.59 15.35
CA GLN A 173 3.42 -12.21 15.57
C GLN A 173 2.44 -11.31 14.83
N LYS A 174 1.94 -10.29 15.53
CA LYS A 174 1.05 -9.29 14.95
C LYS A 174 1.66 -7.92 15.13
N ARG A 175 1.79 -7.19 14.02
CA ARG A 175 2.16 -5.78 14.04
C ARG A 175 1.06 -4.97 14.69
N VAL A 176 1.41 -4.20 15.72
CA VAL A 176 0.48 -3.39 16.50
C VAL A 176 0.97 -1.95 16.52
N TYR A 177 0.03 -1.03 16.39
CA TYR A 177 0.23 0.41 16.42
C TYR A 177 -0.48 0.96 17.67
N PRO A 178 0.22 1.04 18.82
CA PRO A 178 -0.41 1.27 20.13
C PRO A 178 -1.08 2.64 20.23
N LEU A 179 -0.67 3.61 19.41
CA LEU A 179 -1.21 4.97 19.41
C LEU A 179 -2.42 5.15 18.47
N GLY A 180 -2.86 4.07 17.79
CA GLY A 180 -4.03 4.10 16.91
C GLY A 180 -3.92 5.17 15.83
N TYR A 181 -4.79 6.17 15.87
CA TYR A 181 -4.89 7.21 14.84
C TYR A 181 -3.70 8.18 14.81
N THR A 182 -2.91 8.27 15.89
CA THR A 182 -1.78 9.21 15.99
C THR A 182 -0.66 8.84 15.05
N ALA A 183 -0.19 9.81 14.28
CA ALA A 183 0.84 9.68 13.25
C ALA A 183 0.55 8.59 12.19
N ALA A 184 -0.71 8.20 12.01
CA ALA A 184 -1.12 7.05 11.20
C ALA A 184 -0.59 7.08 9.76
N HIS A 185 -0.64 8.24 9.09
CA HIS A 185 -0.15 8.36 7.71
C HIS A 185 1.38 8.32 7.63
N LEU A 186 2.05 8.88 8.63
CA LEU A 186 3.51 8.89 8.68
C LEU A 186 4.06 7.51 9.02
N VAL A 187 3.51 6.84 10.04
CA VAL A 187 3.91 5.48 10.42
C VAL A 187 3.49 4.48 9.34
N GLY A 188 2.27 4.61 8.83
CA GLY A 188 1.70 3.68 7.86
C GLY A 188 1.29 2.35 8.49
N PHE A 189 1.32 1.28 7.72
CA PHE A 189 0.97 -0.07 8.18
C PHE A 189 1.65 -1.14 7.34
N ALA A 190 1.78 -2.33 7.93
CA ALA A 190 2.25 -3.54 7.27
C ALA A 190 1.09 -4.55 7.10
N ASP A 191 1.26 -5.48 6.16
CA ASP A 191 0.35 -6.61 6.00
C ASP A 191 0.63 -7.73 7.01
N THR A 192 -0.20 -8.77 6.99
CA THR A 192 -0.05 -9.95 7.85
C THR A 192 1.19 -10.79 7.51
N GLY A 193 1.78 -10.61 6.33
CA GLY A 193 3.03 -11.24 5.92
C GLY A 193 4.27 -10.47 6.37
N GLY A 194 4.11 -9.33 7.07
CA GLY A 194 5.21 -8.48 7.52
C GLY A 194 5.83 -7.66 6.39
N GLN A 195 5.07 -7.31 5.34
CA GLN A 195 5.48 -6.37 4.31
C GLN A 195 4.87 -5.01 4.58
N GLY A 196 5.69 -3.97 4.64
CA GLY A 196 5.21 -2.59 4.77
C GLY A 196 4.45 -2.15 3.53
N LEU A 197 3.25 -1.58 3.72
CA LEU A 197 2.37 -1.18 2.62
C LEU A 197 2.22 0.34 2.48
N ALA A 198 2.43 1.10 3.54
CA ALA A 198 2.31 2.55 3.54
C ALA A 198 3.24 3.20 4.57
N GLY A 199 3.48 4.51 4.44
CA GLY A 199 4.25 5.32 5.39
C GLY A 199 5.68 4.83 5.61
N ALA A 200 6.19 5.03 6.83
CA ALA A 200 7.52 4.58 7.23
C ALA A 200 7.66 3.05 7.17
N GLU A 201 6.58 2.31 7.46
CA GLU A 201 6.57 0.84 7.32
C GLU A 201 6.94 0.38 5.91
N ALA A 202 6.47 1.09 4.87
CA ALA A 202 6.79 0.78 3.48
C ALA A 202 8.16 1.37 3.08
N ALA A 203 8.40 2.64 3.42
CA ALA A 203 9.60 3.36 3.00
C ALA A 203 10.89 2.78 3.61
N LEU A 204 10.81 2.33 4.87
CA LEU A 204 11.93 1.76 5.63
C LEU A 204 11.82 0.24 5.80
N ASN A 205 11.09 -0.43 4.90
CA ASN A 205 10.79 -1.85 5.05
C ASN A 205 12.04 -2.72 5.26
N ASP A 206 13.09 -2.47 4.50
CA ASP A 206 14.32 -3.27 4.57
C ASP A 206 15.16 -2.92 5.80
N ASP A 207 15.16 -1.65 6.22
CA ASP A 207 15.81 -1.21 7.45
C ASP A 207 15.13 -1.82 8.69
N ILE A 208 13.80 -1.83 8.71
CA ILE A 208 12.99 -2.42 9.79
C ILE A 208 13.25 -3.92 9.91
N ARG A 209 13.36 -4.64 8.79
CA ARG A 209 13.68 -6.06 8.77
C ARG A 209 15.12 -6.34 9.21
N SER A 210 16.07 -5.54 8.75
CA SER A 210 17.47 -5.67 9.11
C SER A 210 17.70 -5.36 10.58
N ALA A 211 17.02 -4.34 11.12
CA ALA A 211 17.08 -4.00 12.53
C ALA A 211 16.46 -5.12 13.41
N ALA A 212 15.36 -5.75 12.95
CA ALA A 212 14.76 -6.87 13.67
C ALA A 212 15.73 -8.05 13.85
N ALA A 213 16.52 -8.37 12.83
CA ALA A 213 17.54 -9.43 12.91
C ALA A 213 18.60 -9.15 13.98
N ASN A 214 18.84 -7.87 14.31
CA ASN A 214 19.77 -7.41 15.30
C ASN A 214 19.12 -7.02 16.65
N GLN A 215 17.83 -7.34 16.85
CA GLN A 215 17.05 -6.95 18.02
C GLN A 215 17.07 -5.42 18.30
N GLY A 216 17.18 -4.64 17.24
CA GLY A 216 17.21 -3.18 17.30
C GLY A 216 15.82 -2.55 17.09
N SER A 217 15.76 -1.23 17.18
CA SER A 217 14.62 -0.40 16.81
C SER A 217 15.00 0.58 15.69
N VAL A 218 14.03 1.08 14.97
CA VAL A 218 14.22 2.11 13.93
C VAL A 218 13.62 3.42 14.43
N PRO A 219 14.45 4.41 14.78
CA PRO A 219 13.96 5.71 15.22
C PRO A 219 13.51 6.55 14.02
N LEU A 220 12.34 7.18 14.15
CA LEU A 220 11.87 8.20 13.23
C LEU A 220 12.19 9.59 13.78
N SER A 221 12.26 10.59 12.91
CA SER A 221 12.55 11.98 13.29
C SER A 221 11.42 12.68 14.05
N ILE A 222 10.21 12.09 14.05
CA ILE A 222 9.05 12.71 14.69
C ILE A 222 9.19 12.81 16.21
N ASP A 223 8.57 13.84 16.79
CA ASP A 223 8.40 14.02 18.22
C ASP A 223 6.90 13.91 18.54
N LEU A 224 6.51 12.89 19.30
CA LEU A 224 5.11 12.63 19.62
C LEU A 224 4.42 13.77 20.37
N ARG A 225 5.15 14.61 21.08
CA ARG A 225 4.58 15.78 21.76
C ARG A 225 4.18 16.85 20.74
N ILE A 226 5.03 17.07 19.72
CA ILE A 226 4.74 18.00 18.62
C ILE A 226 3.63 17.41 17.75
N GLN A 227 3.69 16.10 17.47
CA GLN A 227 2.67 15.40 16.70
C GLN A 227 1.28 15.55 17.35
N ALA A 228 1.17 15.31 18.66
CA ALA A 228 -0.09 15.45 19.38
C ALA A 228 -0.63 16.89 19.34
N ALA A 229 0.25 17.89 19.46
CA ALA A 229 -0.16 19.29 19.37
C ALA A 229 -0.68 19.65 17.96
N VAL A 230 0.00 19.18 16.90
CA VAL A 230 -0.43 19.40 15.50
C VAL A 230 -1.77 18.73 15.23
N GLU A 231 -1.96 17.50 15.70
CA GLU A 231 -3.21 16.76 15.53
C GLU A 231 -4.37 17.46 16.27
N ASP A 232 -4.16 17.89 17.51
CA ASP A 232 -5.18 18.57 18.30
C ASP A 232 -5.63 19.88 17.63
N GLU A 233 -4.70 20.71 17.17
CA GLU A 233 -5.02 21.94 16.44
C GLU A 233 -5.70 21.66 15.08
N LEU A 234 -5.25 20.61 14.38
CA LEU A 234 -5.86 20.21 13.12
C LEU A 234 -7.31 19.75 13.33
N TYR A 235 -7.57 18.96 14.37
CA TYR A 235 -8.93 18.51 14.72
C TYR A 235 -9.85 19.67 15.08
N LYS A 236 -9.36 20.64 15.87
CA LYS A 236 -10.11 21.87 16.18
C LYS A 236 -10.48 22.63 14.90
N ALA A 237 -9.50 22.83 14.01
CA ALA A 237 -9.73 23.51 12.74
C ALA A 237 -10.73 22.75 11.85
N VAL A 238 -10.63 21.42 11.80
CA VAL A 238 -11.57 20.58 11.04
C VAL A 238 -12.99 20.68 11.63
N ALA A 239 -13.14 20.68 12.93
CA ALA A 239 -14.43 20.81 13.60
C ALA A 239 -15.08 22.18 13.33
N GLU A 240 -14.28 23.25 13.34
CA GLU A 240 -14.74 24.62 13.13
C GLU A 240 -15.08 24.89 11.66
N TYR A 241 -14.13 24.62 10.74
CA TYR A 241 -14.25 25.02 9.32
C TYR A 241 -14.83 23.94 8.42
N ARG A 242 -14.95 22.69 8.89
CA ARG A 242 -15.48 21.52 8.16
C ARG A 242 -14.88 21.33 6.77
N PRO A 243 -13.55 21.36 6.61
CA PRO A 243 -12.90 21.15 5.34
C PRO A 243 -13.05 19.70 4.88
N LYS A 244 -12.91 19.45 3.58
CA LYS A 244 -12.87 18.07 3.01
C LYS A 244 -11.59 17.31 3.38
N GLY A 245 -10.54 18.03 3.71
CA GLY A 245 -9.27 17.51 4.14
C GLY A 245 -8.40 18.62 4.72
N ALA A 246 -7.46 18.25 5.56
CA ALA A 246 -6.53 19.17 6.19
C ALA A 246 -5.16 18.50 6.41
N VAL A 247 -4.11 19.30 6.48
CA VAL A 247 -2.73 18.85 6.70
C VAL A 247 -2.05 19.76 7.68
N GLY A 248 -1.29 19.17 8.61
CA GLY A 248 -0.35 19.85 9.47
C GLY A 248 1.03 19.25 9.33
N LEU A 249 2.05 20.08 9.11
CA LEU A 249 3.45 19.66 8.98
C LEU A 249 4.34 20.60 9.81
N VAL A 250 5.22 20.01 10.61
CA VAL A 250 6.26 20.73 11.33
C VAL A 250 7.62 20.14 10.95
N THR A 251 8.51 21.00 10.49
CA THR A 251 9.88 20.63 10.12
C THR A 251 10.91 21.44 10.88
N ASN A 252 12.06 20.85 11.12
CA ASN A 252 13.23 21.57 11.59
C ASN A 252 13.86 22.29 10.38
N VAL A 253 13.99 23.61 10.45
CA VAL A 253 14.48 24.42 9.32
C VAL A 253 15.98 24.24 9.05
N ASP A 254 16.75 23.80 10.05
CA ASP A 254 18.20 23.63 9.92
C ASP A 254 18.55 22.25 9.34
N THR A 255 17.79 21.21 9.71
CA THR A 255 18.10 19.81 9.35
C THR A 255 17.16 19.25 8.28
N GLY A 256 15.97 19.86 8.09
CA GLY A 256 14.92 19.32 7.22
C GLY A 256 14.15 18.14 7.81
N GLU A 257 14.44 17.75 9.05
CA GLU A 257 13.72 16.66 9.72
C GLU A 257 12.24 16.99 9.88
N ILE A 258 11.38 16.01 9.59
CA ILE A 258 9.94 16.08 9.87
C ILE A 258 9.73 15.75 11.35
N LEU A 259 9.29 16.74 12.12
CA LEU A 259 9.00 16.60 13.55
C LEU A 259 7.57 16.19 13.83
N ALA A 260 6.64 16.54 12.95
CA ALA A 260 5.24 16.10 12.99
C ALA A 260 4.63 16.17 11.60
N LEU A 261 3.73 15.24 11.28
CA LEU A 261 2.90 15.23 10.08
C LEU A 261 1.54 14.64 10.42
N ALA A 262 0.49 15.43 10.22
CA ALA A 262 -0.89 15.02 10.39
C ALA A 262 -1.67 15.25 9.09
N SER A 263 -2.51 14.30 8.71
CA SER A 263 -3.40 14.37 7.56
C SER A 263 -4.81 13.99 7.98
N PHE A 264 -5.80 14.75 7.55
CA PHE A 264 -7.22 14.51 7.84
C PHE A 264 -8.04 14.31 6.54
N PRO A 265 -9.00 13.39 6.53
CA PRO A 265 -9.35 12.42 7.57
C PRO A 265 -8.24 11.41 7.83
N THR A 266 -8.20 10.86 9.05
CA THR A 266 -7.22 9.85 9.47
C THR A 266 -7.84 8.46 9.56
N PHE A 267 -7.02 7.45 9.84
CA PHE A 267 -7.42 6.05 9.94
C PHE A 267 -6.66 5.34 11.07
N ASP A 268 -7.17 4.18 11.50
CA ASP A 268 -6.46 3.31 12.44
C ASP A 268 -5.56 2.32 11.66
N PRO A 269 -4.22 2.40 11.80
CA PRO A 269 -3.30 1.47 11.16
C PRO A 269 -3.48 0.00 11.58
N ASN A 270 -4.10 -0.25 12.73
CA ASN A 270 -4.45 -1.61 13.16
C ASN A 270 -5.60 -2.20 12.32
N GLN A 271 -6.40 -1.38 11.64
CA GLN A 271 -7.56 -1.78 10.87
C GLN A 271 -7.67 -1.04 9.52
N PRO A 272 -6.61 -1.03 8.69
CA PRO A 272 -6.56 -0.21 7.47
C PRO A 272 -7.63 -0.59 6.45
N GLY A 273 -8.08 -1.84 6.46
CA GLY A 273 -9.14 -2.33 5.58
C GLY A 273 -10.54 -1.79 5.91
N LYS A 274 -10.76 -1.23 7.11
CA LYS A 274 -12.04 -0.58 7.48
C LYS A 274 -12.07 0.90 7.08
N ALA A 275 -10.92 1.49 6.75
CA ALA A 275 -10.81 2.88 6.36
C ALA A 275 -11.14 3.08 4.87
N SER A 276 -11.76 4.21 4.53
CA SER A 276 -11.95 4.62 3.14
C SER A 276 -10.60 4.98 2.50
N ASP A 277 -10.53 4.94 1.16
CA ASP A 277 -9.34 5.36 0.41
C ASP A 277 -8.97 6.82 0.74
N SER A 278 -10.00 7.67 0.90
CA SER A 278 -9.81 9.07 1.29
C SER A 278 -9.18 9.22 2.69
N ALA A 279 -9.50 8.34 3.63
CA ALA A 279 -8.90 8.38 4.98
C ALA A 279 -7.46 7.86 4.98
N ARG A 280 -7.12 6.90 4.12
CA ARG A 280 -5.76 6.37 3.98
C ARG A 280 -4.82 7.27 3.17
N LEU A 281 -5.37 8.22 2.42
CA LEU A 281 -4.57 9.13 1.61
C LEU A 281 -3.78 10.10 2.50
N ASP A 282 -2.46 10.02 2.46
CA ASP A 282 -1.61 11.08 3.01
C ASP A 282 -1.67 12.31 2.10
N ARG A 283 -2.40 13.31 2.55
CA ARG A 283 -2.60 14.55 1.80
C ARG A 283 -1.36 15.44 1.76
N ALA A 284 -0.47 15.30 2.72
CA ALA A 284 0.78 16.05 2.72
C ALA A 284 1.69 15.62 1.57
N ALA A 285 1.74 14.31 1.30
CA ALA A 285 2.64 13.75 0.29
C ALA A 285 1.98 13.58 -1.08
N ALA A 286 0.68 13.26 -1.14
CA ALA A 286 0.02 12.82 -2.37
C ALA A 286 -1.03 13.78 -2.94
N SER A 287 -1.46 14.82 -2.19
CA SER A 287 -2.44 15.77 -2.70
C SER A 287 -1.79 16.97 -3.36
N VAL A 288 -2.48 17.51 -4.37
CA VAL A 288 -2.10 18.74 -5.06
C VAL A 288 -3.09 19.84 -4.67
N PHE A 289 -2.56 20.97 -4.24
CA PHE A 289 -3.34 22.12 -3.78
C PHE A 289 -3.01 23.36 -4.59
N GLU A 290 -3.99 24.22 -4.81
CA GLU A 290 -3.74 25.58 -5.26
C GLU A 290 -3.27 26.42 -4.07
N MET A 291 -1.99 26.73 -4.02
CA MET A 291 -1.34 27.43 -2.90
C MET A 291 -1.81 28.86 -2.71
N GLY A 292 -2.39 29.45 -3.75
CA GLY A 292 -2.84 30.84 -3.73
C GLY A 292 -1.71 31.81 -3.33
N SER A 293 -2.01 32.76 -2.45
CA SER A 293 -1.05 33.75 -1.97
C SER A 293 0.13 33.21 -1.16
N VAL A 294 0.05 31.98 -0.63
CA VAL A 294 1.18 31.33 0.05
C VAL A 294 2.36 31.15 -0.92
N PHE A 295 2.07 30.95 -2.21
CA PHE A 295 3.10 30.81 -3.24
C PHE A 295 3.95 32.08 -3.43
N LYS A 296 3.46 33.26 -3.01
CA LYS A 296 4.23 34.53 -3.06
C LYS A 296 5.50 34.46 -2.22
N GLY A 297 5.50 33.70 -1.12
CA GLY A 297 6.70 33.46 -0.31
C GLY A 297 7.81 32.78 -1.12
N PHE A 298 7.49 31.78 -1.93
CA PHE A 298 8.46 31.14 -2.83
C PHE A 298 8.96 32.10 -3.92
N THR A 299 8.07 32.91 -4.49
CA THR A 299 8.46 33.92 -5.50
C THR A 299 9.45 34.91 -4.91
N MET A 300 9.21 35.37 -3.67
CA MET A 300 10.12 36.28 -2.99
C MET A 300 11.46 35.60 -2.66
N ALA A 301 11.44 34.35 -2.17
CA ALA A 301 12.65 33.60 -1.90
C ALA A 301 13.53 33.45 -3.16
N VAL A 302 12.92 33.09 -4.30
CA VAL A 302 13.63 33.05 -5.60
C VAL A 302 14.19 34.41 -5.99
N GLY A 303 13.43 35.49 -5.81
CA GLY A 303 13.89 36.86 -6.09
C GLY A 303 15.12 37.25 -5.27
N LEU A 304 15.14 36.89 -3.98
CA LEU A 304 16.29 37.16 -3.10
C LEU A 304 17.48 36.26 -3.43
N ASP A 305 17.28 34.99 -3.66
CA ASP A 305 18.33 33.99 -3.96
C ASP A 305 19.05 34.32 -5.30
N THR A 306 18.28 34.69 -6.30
CA THR A 306 18.84 35.09 -7.62
C THR A 306 19.41 36.49 -7.66
N GLY A 307 19.26 37.28 -6.60
CA GLY A 307 19.67 38.71 -6.56
C GLY A 307 18.78 39.60 -7.40
N ALA A 308 17.63 39.14 -7.91
CA ALA A 308 16.67 39.95 -8.66
C ALA A 308 15.97 41.01 -7.79
N ALA A 309 15.88 40.72 -6.47
CA ALA A 309 15.34 41.63 -5.46
C ALA A 309 16.17 41.56 -4.17
N THR A 310 16.07 42.62 -3.37
CA THR A 310 16.61 42.72 -2.01
C THR A 310 15.48 43.06 -1.05
N LEU A 311 15.69 43.01 0.26
CA LEU A 311 14.71 43.47 1.25
C LEU A 311 14.41 44.97 1.15
N GLN A 312 15.26 45.73 0.50
CA GLN A 312 15.13 47.19 0.27
C GLN A 312 14.56 47.52 -1.10
N THR A 313 14.39 46.52 -1.98
CA THR A 313 13.83 46.75 -3.31
C THR A 313 12.38 47.23 -3.20
N THR A 314 12.07 48.36 -3.84
CA THR A 314 10.72 48.92 -3.91
C THR A 314 10.13 48.72 -5.29
N PHE A 315 8.85 48.44 -5.34
CA PHE A 315 8.09 48.25 -6.58
C PHE A 315 6.96 49.27 -6.64
N ASP A 316 6.78 49.93 -7.81
CA ASP A 316 5.62 50.77 -8.04
C ASP A 316 4.37 49.89 -8.28
N ALA A 317 3.50 49.88 -7.29
CA ALA A 317 2.20 49.15 -7.33
C ALA A 317 1.01 50.09 -7.51
N THR A 318 1.22 51.37 -7.88
CA THR A 318 0.12 52.34 -8.07
C THR A 318 -0.79 52.00 -9.25
N HIS A 319 -0.26 51.30 -10.24
CA HIS A 319 -0.98 50.87 -11.43
C HIS A 319 -1.05 49.35 -11.56
N PRO A 320 -2.16 48.82 -12.10
CA PRO A 320 -2.27 47.38 -12.38
C PRO A 320 -1.17 46.91 -13.33
N LEU A 321 -0.53 45.79 -12.99
CA LEU A 321 0.51 45.18 -13.83
C LEU A 321 -0.12 44.51 -15.05
N ARG A 322 0.34 44.88 -16.26
CA ARG A 322 -0.14 44.29 -17.50
C ARG A 322 0.90 43.32 -18.08
N ILE A 323 0.53 42.06 -18.23
CA ILE A 323 1.38 41.03 -18.83
C ILE A 323 0.63 40.40 -20.01
N GLY A 324 1.04 40.78 -21.24
CA GLY A 324 0.32 40.38 -22.45
C GLY A 324 -1.13 40.89 -22.44
N TYR A 325 -2.07 39.96 -22.53
CA TYR A 325 -3.50 40.26 -22.50
C TYR A 325 -4.13 40.20 -21.08
N ARG A 326 -3.35 39.86 -20.06
CA ARG A 326 -3.81 39.80 -18.67
C ARG A 326 -3.44 41.03 -17.89
N THR A 327 -4.37 41.46 -17.03
CA THR A 327 -4.16 42.58 -16.09
C THR A 327 -4.26 42.05 -14.68
N ILE A 328 -3.19 42.22 -13.90
CA ILE A 328 -3.12 41.80 -12.48
C ILE A 328 -3.37 43.06 -11.66
N LYS A 329 -4.37 42.97 -10.76
CA LYS A 329 -4.76 44.04 -9.83
C LYS A 329 -4.63 43.53 -8.42
N ASP A 330 -4.34 44.40 -7.46
CA ASP A 330 -4.49 44.10 -6.05
C ASP A 330 -5.94 43.89 -5.65
N CYS A 331 -6.18 42.87 -4.79
CA CYS A 331 -7.53 42.60 -4.27
C CYS A 331 -7.99 43.69 -3.29
N TYR A 332 -7.05 44.28 -2.57
CA TYR A 332 -7.30 45.34 -1.60
C TYR A 332 -6.45 46.55 -2.02
N ALA A 333 -7.12 47.57 -2.50
CA ALA A 333 -6.49 48.85 -2.70
C ALA A 333 -6.20 49.49 -1.33
N THR A 334 -5.06 49.15 -0.75
CA THR A 334 -4.51 49.97 0.33
C THR A 334 -3.94 51.23 -0.31
N HIS A 335 -4.76 52.22 -0.35
CA HIS A 335 -4.26 53.58 -0.65
C HIS A 335 -3.38 53.98 0.51
N ALA A 336 -2.06 53.95 0.30
CA ALA A 336 -1.13 54.68 1.12
C ALA A 336 -1.19 56.16 0.79
#